data_0d0a02a1720729280eb1b6aa7ac0f2b2
#
_entry.id   0d0a02a1720729280eb1b6aa7ac0f2b2
#
_cell.length_a   1.000
_cell.length_b   1.000
_cell.length_c   1.000
_cell.angle_alpha   90.00
_cell.angle_beta   90.00
_cell.angle_gamma   90.00
#
_symmetry.space_group_name_H-M   'P 1'
#
loop_
_entity.id
_entity.type
_entity.pdbx_description
1 polymer ?
#
loop_
_entity_poly.entity_id
_entity_poly.type
_entity_poly.pdbx_seq_one_letter_code
_entity_poly.pdbx_strand_id
1 'polypeptide(L)'
;MPTKIAAHVREVLIELGEDPDREGLVKTPERVSKALKDVTSGYHQDPIKILNEAMFTVDTDEMVIVKDIELYSLCEHHMLPFFGKAHVAYLPAGRVVGLSKLPRLVDMFSRRLQVQERLTNQIAQTIQEVVKPRGVGVVIEARHLCMMMRGVGKQNSVAVSSSMLGEFRSNRATRDEFLSLVRSRTNL
;
A
#
# COMPACT_ATOMS: atom_id res chain seq x y z
N MET A 1 -28.49 -13.13 -9.67
CA MET A 1 -27.89 -12.71 -10.96
C MET A 1 -26.39 -12.55 -10.80
N PRO A 2 -25.57 -13.01 -11.75
CA PRO A 2 -24.13 -12.78 -11.69
C PRO A 2 -23.84 -11.27 -11.68
N THR A 3 -22.76 -10.86 -11.01
CA THR A 3 -22.33 -9.47 -11.05
C THR A 3 -21.84 -9.11 -12.45
N LYS A 4 -21.87 -7.81 -12.84
CA LYS A 4 -21.31 -7.37 -14.13
C LYS A 4 -19.86 -7.83 -14.32
N ILE A 5 -19.05 -7.78 -13.26
CA ILE A 5 -17.65 -8.26 -13.28
C ILE A 5 -17.63 -9.75 -13.64
N ALA A 6 -18.44 -10.59 -13.01
CA ALA A 6 -18.47 -12.02 -13.31
C ALA A 6 -18.85 -12.30 -14.77
N ALA A 7 -19.83 -11.56 -15.33
CA ALA A 7 -20.17 -11.70 -16.73
C ALA A 7 -18.98 -11.37 -17.65
N HIS A 8 -18.27 -10.26 -17.40
CA HIS A 8 -17.09 -9.90 -18.19
C HIS A 8 -15.93 -10.91 -18.02
N VAL A 9 -15.74 -11.47 -16.82
CA VAL A 9 -14.72 -12.52 -16.61
C VAL A 9 -15.05 -13.77 -17.43
N ARG A 10 -16.34 -14.15 -17.57
CA ARG A 10 -16.73 -15.26 -18.43
C ARG A 10 -16.34 -15.02 -19.90
N GLU A 11 -16.60 -13.81 -20.40
CA GLU A 11 -16.17 -13.44 -21.77
C GLU A 11 -14.64 -13.47 -21.92
N VAL A 12 -13.89 -12.99 -20.92
CA VAL A 12 -12.42 -13.08 -20.95
C VAL A 12 -11.94 -14.53 -21.04
N LEU A 13 -12.55 -15.47 -20.33
CA LEU A 13 -12.20 -16.89 -20.41
C LEU A 13 -12.40 -17.42 -21.85
N ILE A 14 -13.51 -17.07 -22.50
CA ILE A 14 -13.79 -17.46 -23.90
C ILE A 14 -12.73 -16.87 -24.84
N GLU A 15 -12.39 -15.59 -24.70
CA GLU A 15 -11.38 -14.91 -25.52
C GLU A 15 -9.97 -15.51 -25.33
N LEU A 16 -9.67 -16.08 -24.17
CA LEU A 16 -8.43 -16.81 -23.89
C LEU A 16 -8.42 -18.22 -24.50
N GLY A 17 -9.53 -18.67 -25.11
CA GLY A 17 -9.68 -20.01 -25.71
C GLY A 17 -10.04 -21.08 -24.69
N GLU A 18 -10.55 -20.71 -23.52
CA GLU A 18 -10.98 -21.66 -22.48
C GLU A 18 -12.48 -21.98 -22.58
N ASP A 19 -12.86 -23.17 -22.10
CA ASP A 19 -14.26 -23.53 -21.88
C ASP A 19 -14.69 -23.07 -20.46
N PRO A 20 -15.49 -22.00 -20.35
CA PRO A 20 -15.92 -21.47 -19.05
C PRO A 20 -16.86 -22.40 -18.29
N ASP A 21 -17.43 -23.41 -18.94
CA ASP A 21 -18.40 -24.34 -18.35
C ASP A 21 -17.72 -25.64 -17.83
N ARG A 22 -16.42 -25.84 -18.11
CA ARG A 22 -15.68 -26.95 -17.53
C ARG A 22 -15.58 -26.85 -15.99
N GLU A 23 -15.54 -27.98 -15.32
CA GLU A 23 -15.61 -28.12 -13.85
C GLU A 23 -14.70 -27.14 -13.09
N GLY A 24 -13.46 -26.95 -13.55
CA GLY A 24 -12.48 -26.06 -12.90
C GLY A 24 -12.80 -24.58 -13.05
N LEU A 25 -13.55 -24.16 -14.10
CA LEU A 25 -13.81 -22.75 -14.44
C LEU A 25 -15.24 -22.28 -14.18
N VAL A 26 -16.21 -23.17 -14.03
CA VAL A 26 -17.63 -22.80 -13.86
C VAL A 26 -17.88 -21.80 -12.71
N LYS A 27 -17.06 -21.82 -11.66
CA LYS A 27 -17.15 -20.88 -10.52
C LYS A 27 -16.13 -19.75 -10.59
N THR A 28 -15.25 -19.73 -11.60
CA THR A 28 -14.17 -18.72 -11.71
C THR A 28 -14.70 -17.30 -11.86
N PRO A 29 -15.74 -17.02 -12.67
CA PRO A 29 -16.28 -15.68 -12.80
C PRO A 29 -16.69 -15.03 -11.47
N GLU A 30 -17.42 -15.74 -10.63
CA GLU A 30 -17.84 -15.25 -9.31
C GLU A 30 -16.65 -15.11 -8.36
N ARG A 31 -15.72 -16.07 -8.36
CA ARG A 31 -14.51 -16.02 -7.52
C ARG A 31 -13.63 -14.82 -7.87
N VAL A 32 -13.40 -14.55 -9.15
CA VAL A 32 -12.64 -13.41 -9.62
C VAL A 32 -13.36 -12.10 -9.26
N SER A 33 -14.68 -12.04 -9.45
CA SER A 33 -15.47 -10.87 -9.06
C SER A 33 -15.35 -10.55 -7.58
N LYS A 34 -15.37 -11.57 -6.71
CA LYS A 34 -15.18 -11.41 -5.27
C LYS A 34 -13.74 -10.96 -4.95
N ALA A 35 -12.75 -11.66 -5.50
CA ALA A 35 -11.34 -11.34 -5.27
C ALA A 35 -11.01 -9.89 -5.68
N LEU A 36 -11.48 -9.43 -6.85
CA LEU A 36 -11.28 -8.05 -7.29
C LEU A 36 -11.89 -7.03 -6.31
N LYS A 37 -13.10 -7.28 -5.79
CA LYS A 37 -13.71 -6.41 -4.78
C LYS A 37 -12.90 -6.38 -3.49
N ASP A 38 -12.38 -7.53 -3.05
CA ASP A 38 -11.59 -7.63 -1.83
C ASP A 38 -10.28 -6.85 -1.96
N VAL A 39 -9.54 -7.04 -3.07
CA VAL A 39 -8.26 -6.36 -3.30
C VAL A 39 -8.39 -4.89 -3.72
N THR A 40 -9.61 -4.40 -3.99
CA THR A 40 -9.91 -3.00 -4.28
C THR A 40 -10.82 -2.34 -3.23
N SER A 41 -10.99 -2.97 -2.08
CA SER A 41 -11.87 -2.50 -0.99
C SER A 41 -11.48 -1.14 -0.41
N GLY A 42 -10.24 -0.72 -0.60
CA GLY A 42 -9.72 0.57 -0.15
C GLY A 42 -10.39 1.79 -0.81
N TYR A 43 -11.07 1.63 -1.96
CA TYR A 43 -11.84 2.71 -2.58
C TYR A 43 -13.06 3.13 -1.74
N HIS A 44 -13.53 2.27 -0.86
CA HIS A 44 -14.72 2.50 -0.02
C HIS A 44 -14.38 2.93 1.42
N GLN A 45 -13.11 3.23 1.70
CA GLN A 45 -12.64 3.62 3.03
C GLN A 45 -12.23 5.09 3.05
N ASP A 46 -12.38 5.71 4.22
CA ASP A 46 -12.03 7.10 4.47
C ASP A 46 -10.72 7.18 5.29
N PRO A 47 -9.64 7.72 4.72
CA PRO A 47 -8.36 7.81 5.40
C PRO A 47 -8.39 8.75 6.61
N ILE A 48 -9.22 9.80 6.57
CA ILE A 48 -9.37 10.74 7.68
C ILE A 48 -10.00 10.04 8.89
N LYS A 49 -11.02 9.22 8.64
CA LYS A 49 -11.66 8.41 9.67
C LYS A 49 -10.69 7.44 10.32
N ILE A 50 -9.88 6.74 9.50
CA ILE A 50 -8.89 5.78 9.99
C ILE A 50 -7.93 6.43 10.99
N LEU A 51 -7.40 7.62 10.70
CA LEU A 51 -6.42 8.28 11.56
C LEU A 51 -7.05 8.96 12.78
N ASN A 52 -8.18 9.67 12.59
CA ASN A 52 -8.81 10.45 13.66
C ASN A 52 -9.41 9.61 14.82
N GLU A 53 -9.75 8.36 14.57
CA GLU A 53 -10.31 7.48 15.62
C GLU A 53 -9.37 7.17 16.79
N ALA A 54 -8.07 7.46 16.66
CA ALA A 54 -7.09 7.16 17.72
C ALA A 54 -5.94 8.18 17.71
N MET A 55 -6.27 9.44 17.94
CA MET A 55 -5.30 10.50 18.14
C MET A 55 -5.17 10.83 19.61
N PHE A 56 -3.94 10.90 20.11
CA PHE A 56 -3.63 11.14 21.52
C PHE A 56 -2.70 12.33 21.67
N THR A 57 -2.88 13.11 22.73
CA THR A 57 -1.92 14.14 23.11
C THR A 57 -0.82 13.49 23.94
N VAL A 58 0.42 13.61 23.50
CA VAL A 58 1.60 13.06 24.19
C VAL A 58 2.71 14.10 24.08
N ASP A 59 3.39 14.34 25.20
CA ASP A 59 4.54 15.21 25.25
C ASP A 59 5.78 14.44 24.76
N THR A 60 5.89 14.34 23.42
CA THR A 60 7.04 13.75 22.73
C THR A 60 7.25 14.45 21.41
N ASP A 61 8.52 14.62 21.05
CA ASP A 61 8.97 15.17 19.77
C ASP A 61 9.91 14.21 19.02
N GLU A 62 10.16 13.04 19.59
CA GLU A 62 10.97 11.97 19.00
C GLU A 62 10.26 11.28 17.83
N MET A 63 11.05 10.71 16.93
CA MET A 63 10.54 10.01 15.75
C MET A 63 9.74 8.78 16.15
N VAL A 64 8.51 8.70 15.67
CA VAL A 64 7.69 7.49 15.71
C VAL A 64 7.81 6.77 14.37
N ILE A 65 8.22 5.50 14.38
CA ILE A 65 8.34 4.67 13.18
C ILE A 65 7.60 3.34 13.35
N VAL A 66 6.85 2.97 12.32
CA VAL A 66 6.33 1.60 12.13
C VAL A 66 6.91 1.08 10.82
N LYS A 67 7.71 0.02 10.91
CA LYS A 67 8.39 -0.56 9.76
C LYS A 67 7.91 -1.97 9.45
N ASP A 68 8.32 -2.46 8.30
CA ASP A 68 7.97 -3.80 7.80
C ASP A 68 6.45 -4.04 7.68
N ILE A 69 5.68 -2.99 7.41
CA ILE A 69 4.24 -3.09 7.16
C ILE A 69 4.05 -3.79 5.81
N GLU A 70 3.57 -5.03 5.84
CA GLU A 70 3.30 -5.78 4.62
C GLU A 70 2.21 -5.11 3.79
N LEU A 71 2.35 -5.15 2.47
CA LEU A 71 1.34 -4.62 1.56
C LEU A 71 1.19 -5.49 0.32
N TYR A 72 -0.04 -5.53 -0.18
CA TYR A 72 -0.42 -6.13 -1.45
C TYR A 72 -1.28 -5.14 -2.22
N SER A 73 -0.95 -4.91 -3.49
CA SER A 73 -1.65 -3.97 -4.36
C SER A 73 -1.74 -4.48 -5.79
N LEU A 74 -2.56 -3.83 -6.61
CA LEU A 74 -2.65 -4.11 -8.03
C LEU A 74 -2.05 -2.98 -8.84
N CYS A 75 -1.10 -3.32 -9.73
CA CYS A 75 -0.57 -2.38 -10.70
C CYS A 75 -1.69 -1.91 -11.65
N GLU A 76 -1.95 -0.62 -11.74
CA GLU A 76 -3.05 -0.08 -12.55
C GLU A 76 -2.87 -0.34 -14.06
N HIS A 77 -1.62 -0.52 -14.54
CA HIS A 77 -1.34 -0.75 -15.95
C HIS A 77 -1.72 -2.14 -16.45
N HIS A 78 -1.69 -3.14 -15.56
CA HIS A 78 -1.86 -4.54 -15.95
C HIS A 78 -2.83 -5.32 -15.06
N MET A 79 -3.32 -4.73 -13.96
CA MET A 79 -4.08 -5.40 -12.90
C MET A 79 -3.37 -6.63 -12.31
N LEU A 80 -2.04 -6.70 -12.45
CA LEU A 80 -1.22 -7.73 -11.83
C LEU A 80 -0.71 -7.26 -10.47
N PRO A 81 -0.54 -8.17 -9.50
CA PRO A 81 -0.11 -7.81 -8.16
C PRO A 81 1.29 -7.22 -8.11
N PHE A 82 1.50 -6.29 -7.21
CA PHE A 82 2.79 -6.01 -6.59
C PHE A 82 2.65 -6.08 -5.07
N PHE A 83 3.70 -6.47 -4.39
CA PHE A 83 3.69 -6.72 -2.97
C PHE A 83 5.05 -6.42 -2.37
N GLY A 84 5.05 -6.09 -1.09
CA GLY A 84 6.28 -5.73 -0.41
C GLY A 84 6.02 -5.19 0.99
N LYS A 85 6.82 -4.18 1.38
CA LYS A 85 6.79 -3.59 2.70
C LYS A 85 6.80 -2.08 2.62
N ALA A 86 6.04 -1.46 3.52
CA ALA A 86 6.09 -0.03 3.78
C ALA A 86 6.73 0.24 5.13
N HIS A 87 7.50 1.31 5.20
CA HIS A 87 8.09 1.87 6.40
C HIS A 87 7.58 3.29 6.54
N VAL A 88 6.89 3.59 7.62
CA VAL A 88 6.20 4.87 7.84
C VAL A 88 6.71 5.49 9.12
N ALA A 89 7.20 6.72 9.04
CA ALA A 89 7.65 7.48 10.20
C ALA A 89 7.07 8.89 10.19
N TYR A 90 6.94 9.48 11.37
CA TYR A 90 6.61 10.90 11.52
C TYR A 90 7.26 11.47 12.79
N LEU A 91 7.46 12.79 12.79
CA LEU A 91 7.90 13.55 13.96
C LEU A 91 6.68 14.23 14.59
N PRO A 92 6.24 13.83 15.79
CA PRO A 92 5.09 14.41 16.45
C PRO A 92 5.23 15.93 16.67
N ALA A 93 4.08 16.61 16.71
CA ALA A 93 3.93 18.00 17.14
C ALA A 93 2.89 18.06 18.26
N GLY A 94 3.19 17.41 19.41
CA GLY A 94 2.30 17.29 20.56
C GLY A 94 1.14 16.29 20.41
N ARG A 95 1.07 15.59 19.26
CA ARG A 95 0.02 14.58 19.02
C ARG A 95 0.62 13.36 18.33
N VAL A 96 0.15 12.19 18.74
CA VAL A 96 0.50 10.89 18.13
C VAL A 96 -0.75 10.17 17.68
N VAL A 97 -0.59 9.32 16.67
CA VAL A 97 -1.64 8.42 16.21
C VAL A 97 -1.36 7.00 16.68
N GLY A 98 -2.41 6.27 17.05
CA GLY A 98 -2.26 4.87 17.47
C GLY A 98 -1.53 4.05 16.40
N LEU A 99 -0.50 3.30 16.81
CA LEU A 99 0.42 2.59 15.90
C LEU A 99 -0.31 1.71 14.88
N SER A 100 -1.43 1.08 15.27
CA SER A 100 -2.24 0.23 14.38
C SER A 100 -2.93 0.99 13.25
N LYS A 101 -3.02 2.33 13.33
CA LYS A 101 -3.66 3.15 12.30
C LYS A 101 -2.76 3.33 11.07
N LEU A 102 -1.45 3.31 11.26
CA LEU A 102 -0.51 3.41 10.13
C LEU A 102 -0.60 2.19 9.19
N PRO A 103 -0.55 0.92 9.68
CA PRO A 103 -0.82 -0.23 8.82
C PRO A 103 -2.19 -0.21 8.14
N ARG A 104 -3.24 0.22 8.84
CA ARG A 104 -4.58 0.33 8.24
C ARG A 104 -4.63 1.37 7.12
N LEU A 105 -3.91 2.48 7.26
CA LEU A 105 -3.80 3.49 6.20
C LEU A 105 -3.04 2.93 4.98
N VAL A 106 -1.94 2.19 5.22
CA VAL A 106 -1.19 1.50 4.17
C VAL A 106 -2.09 0.51 3.44
N ASP A 107 -2.81 -0.34 4.16
CA ASP A 107 -3.76 -1.31 3.59
C ASP A 107 -4.83 -0.62 2.74
N MET A 108 -5.44 0.45 3.26
CA MET A 108 -6.49 1.17 2.56
C MET A 108 -6.01 1.72 1.21
N PHE A 109 -4.83 2.35 1.17
CA PHE A 109 -4.28 2.87 -0.09
C PHE A 109 -3.74 1.76 -1.00
N SER A 110 -3.21 0.68 -0.44
CA SER A 110 -2.71 -0.46 -1.22
C SER A 110 -3.84 -1.24 -1.89
N ARG A 111 -5.00 -1.37 -1.24
CA ARG A 111 -6.17 -2.07 -1.80
C ARG A 111 -6.92 -1.22 -2.82
N ARG A 112 -6.20 -0.79 -3.87
CA ARG A 112 -6.68 0.00 -5.02
C ARG A 112 -5.85 -0.38 -6.25
N LEU A 113 -6.25 0.10 -7.41
CA LEU A 113 -5.36 0.12 -8.59
C LEU A 113 -4.33 1.22 -8.38
N GLN A 114 -3.04 0.89 -8.34
CA GLN A 114 -1.99 1.80 -7.90
C GLN A 114 -0.77 1.83 -8.83
N VAL A 115 -0.06 2.95 -8.71
CA VAL A 115 1.36 3.09 -9.05
C VAL A 115 2.10 3.25 -7.72
N GLN A 116 3.23 2.58 -7.54
CA GLN A 116 3.95 2.55 -6.26
C GLN A 116 4.32 3.94 -5.76
N GLU A 117 4.72 4.84 -6.63
CA GLU A 117 5.10 6.22 -6.32
C GLU A 117 3.90 7.03 -5.80
N ARG A 118 2.73 6.85 -6.43
CA ARG A 118 1.49 7.49 -5.98
C ARG A 118 1.05 6.94 -4.63
N LEU A 119 1.10 5.63 -4.42
CA LEU A 119 0.81 4.98 -3.14
C LEU A 119 1.67 5.57 -2.02
N THR A 120 2.99 5.67 -2.25
CA THR A 120 3.95 6.23 -1.30
C THR A 120 3.61 7.68 -0.92
N ASN A 121 3.29 8.50 -1.92
CA ASN A 121 2.95 9.90 -1.71
C ASN A 121 1.60 10.07 -1.01
N GLN A 122 0.57 9.29 -1.37
CA GLN A 122 -0.75 9.36 -0.74
C GLN A 122 -0.68 9.05 0.76
N ILE A 123 0.09 8.04 1.16
CA ILE A 123 0.29 7.70 2.57
C ILE A 123 0.95 8.88 3.31
N ALA A 124 2.05 9.41 2.76
CA ALA A 124 2.79 10.50 3.40
C ALA A 124 1.95 11.78 3.53
N GLN A 125 1.27 12.20 2.46
CA GLN A 125 0.43 13.40 2.43
C GLN A 125 -0.75 13.30 3.39
N THR A 126 -1.42 12.16 3.44
CA THR A 126 -2.55 11.96 4.35
C THR A 126 -2.12 12.07 5.81
N ILE A 127 -0.99 11.49 6.18
CA ILE A 127 -0.45 11.62 7.54
C ILE A 127 -0.11 13.09 7.82
N GLN A 128 0.55 13.78 6.87
CA GLN A 128 0.91 15.20 7.01
C GLN A 128 -0.32 16.10 7.20
N GLU A 129 -1.38 15.85 6.46
CA GLU A 129 -2.61 16.67 6.50
C GLU A 129 -3.46 16.43 7.75
N VAL A 130 -3.59 15.16 8.17
CA VAL A 130 -4.51 14.79 9.26
C VAL A 130 -3.84 14.88 10.63
N VAL A 131 -2.63 14.33 10.78
CA VAL A 131 -1.90 14.31 12.06
C VAL A 131 -1.18 15.65 12.29
N LYS A 132 -0.80 16.34 11.20
CA LYS A 132 -0.04 17.62 11.21
C LYS A 132 1.26 17.54 12.00
N PRO A 133 2.08 16.51 11.77
CA PRO A 133 3.38 16.38 12.41
C PRO A 133 4.38 17.39 11.83
N ARG A 134 5.56 17.54 12.45
CA ARG A 134 6.66 18.35 11.91
C ARG A 134 7.22 17.81 10.59
N GLY A 135 7.02 16.51 10.33
CA GLY A 135 7.41 15.87 9.08
C GLY A 135 6.96 14.42 9.02
N VAL A 136 7.00 13.87 7.81
CA VAL A 136 6.65 12.47 7.51
C VAL A 136 7.69 11.87 6.59
N GLY A 137 8.10 10.63 6.86
CA GLY A 137 8.92 9.80 5.99
C GLY A 137 8.21 8.49 5.65
N VAL A 138 8.09 8.19 4.36
CA VAL A 138 7.56 6.90 3.89
C VAL A 138 8.53 6.30 2.89
N VAL A 139 8.85 5.02 3.06
CA VAL A 139 9.60 4.21 2.09
C VAL A 139 8.78 2.95 1.79
N ILE A 140 8.67 2.59 0.52
CA ILE A 140 8.05 1.34 0.08
C ILE A 140 9.05 0.57 -0.77
N GLU A 141 9.24 -0.69 -0.44
CA GLU A 141 10.02 -1.67 -1.19
C GLU A 141 9.07 -2.75 -1.70
N ALA A 142 8.98 -2.95 -3.01
CA ALA A 142 8.03 -3.91 -3.57
C ALA A 142 8.56 -4.65 -4.80
N ARG A 143 8.02 -5.85 -5.01
CA ARG A 143 8.20 -6.67 -6.19
C ARG A 143 6.95 -6.64 -7.04
N HIS A 144 7.12 -6.44 -8.35
CA HIS A 144 6.04 -6.27 -9.32
C HIS A 144 5.92 -7.49 -10.22
N LEU A 145 4.83 -8.25 -10.11
CA LEU A 145 4.61 -9.41 -10.97
C LEU A 145 4.49 -9.03 -12.45
N CYS A 146 4.03 -7.84 -12.75
CA CYS A 146 3.99 -7.33 -14.12
C CYS A 146 5.38 -7.21 -14.79
N MET A 147 6.45 -7.12 -13.99
CA MET A 147 7.84 -7.12 -14.45
C MET A 147 8.50 -8.51 -14.33
N MET A 148 8.08 -9.33 -13.34
CA MET A 148 8.74 -10.58 -13.00
C MET A 148 8.30 -11.73 -13.89
N MET A 149 6.97 -11.93 -14.05
CA MET A 149 6.42 -13.11 -14.72
C MET A 149 6.22 -12.94 -16.23
N ARG A 150 6.30 -11.73 -16.74
CA ARG A 150 6.15 -11.36 -18.15
C ARG A 150 6.84 -10.03 -18.42
N GLY A 151 6.82 -9.57 -19.67
CA GLY A 151 7.47 -8.31 -20.07
C GLY A 151 8.99 -8.44 -19.98
N VAL A 152 9.63 -7.69 -19.09
CA VAL A 152 11.10 -7.68 -18.95
C VAL A 152 11.67 -8.93 -18.24
N GLY A 153 10.85 -9.73 -17.57
CA GLY A 153 11.26 -11.02 -16.97
C GLY A 153 12.33 -10.90 -15.88
N LYS A 154 12.37 -9.80 -15.11
CA LYS A 154 13.40 -9.55 -14.07
C LYS A 154 12.89 -9.95 -12.68
N GLN A 155 13.16 -11.21 -12.29
CA GLN A 155 12.63 -11.80 -11.06
C GLN A 155 13.22 -11.21 -9.77
N ASN A 156 14.47 -10.75 -9.79
CA ASN A 156 15.17 -10.24 -8.61
C ASN A 156 15.08 -8.73 -8.43
N SER A 157 14.37 -8.03 -9.32
CA SER A 157 14.20 -6.58 -9.22
C SER A 157 13.27 -6.21 -8.08
N VAL A 158 13.71 -5.26 -7.27
CA VAL A 158 12.90 -4.62 -6.22
C VAL A 158 12.80 -3.14 -6.55
N ALA A 159 11.59 -2.62 -6.63
CA ALA A 159 11.34 -1.19 -6.77
C ALA A 159 11.31 -0.54 -5.39
N VAL A 160 12.03 0.56 -5.21
CA VAL A 160 12.03 1.35 -3.98
C VAL A 160 11.55 2.75 -4.30
N SER A 161 10.52 3.20 -3.58
CA SER A 161 10.00 4.56 -3.67
C SER A 161 10.00 5.22 -2.30
N SER A 162 10.20 6.54 -2.24
CA SER A 162 10.19 7.29 -0.99
C SER A 162 9.45 8.61 -1.12
N SER A 163 8.83 9.04 -0.02
CA SER A 163 8.24 10.36 0.13
C SER A 163 8.66 10.96 1.46
N MET A 164 9.29 12.14 1.40
CA MET A 164 9.81 12.86 2.56
C MET A 164 9.16 14.24 2.61
N LEU A 165 8.47 14.55 3.72
CA LEU A 165 7.76 15.81 3.94
C LEU A 165 8.27 16.50 5.22
N GLY A 166 8.12 17.83 5.29
CA GLY A 166 8.54 18.60 6.44
C GLY A 166 10.01 18.38 6.78
N GLU A 167 10.33 18.12 8.04
CA GLU A 167 11.70 17.94 8.53
C GLU A 167 12.42 16.73 7.92
N PHE A 168 11.73 15.67 7.51
CA PHE A 168 12.37 14.57 6.77
C PHE A 168 12.94 15.03 5.42
N ARG A 169 12.38 16.07 4.81
CA ARG A 169 12.91 16.67 3.58
C ARG A 169 13.98 17.69 3.84
N SER A 170 13.77 18.60 4.79
CA SER A 170 14.64 19.76 5.03
C SER A 170 15.86 19.46 5.92
N ASN A 171 15.76 18.48 6.84
CA ASN A 171 16.82 18.10 7.76
C ASN A 171 17.45 16.77 7.35
N ARG A 172 18.75 16.83 6.99
CA ARG A 172 19.50 15.65 6.56
C ARG A 172 19.67 14.64 7.70
N ALA A 173 19.94 15.08 8.91
CA ALA A 173 20.14 14.18 10.06
C ALA A 173 18.89 13.35 10.35
N THR A 174 17.72 13.98 10.39
CA THR A 174 16.43 13.30 10.56
C THR A 174 16.18 12.26 9.46
N ARG A 175 16.47 12.60 8.21
CA ARG A 175 16.32 11.66 7.09
C ARG A 175 17.31 10.50 7.19
N ASP A 176 18.56 10.75 7.53
CA ASP A 176 19.59 9.72 7.65
C ASP A 176 19.28 8.76 8.80
N GLU A 177 18.79 9.27 9.93
CA GLU A 177 18.29 8.46 11.06
C GLU A 177 17.15 7.54 10.62
N PHE A 178 16.11 8.08 9.96
CA PHE A 178 15.00 7.30 9.44
C PHE A 178 15.48 6.16 8.52
N LEU A 179 16.31 6.49 7.53
CA LEU A 179 16.83 5.50 6.59
C LEU A 179 17.71 4.45 7.27
N SER A 180 18.44 4.81 8.32
CA SER A 180 19.21 3.88 9.14
C SER A 180 18.29 2.91 9.90
N LEU A 181 17.24 3.42 10.52
CA LEU A 181 16.24 2.60 11.22
C LEU A 181 15.50 1.65 10.26
N VAL A 182 15.16 2.11 9.06
CA VAL A 182 14.55 1.26 8.02
C VAL A 182 15.46 0.08 7.65
N ARG A 183 16.77 0.35 7.46
CA ARG A 183 17.75 -0.67 7.06
C ARG A 183 18.14 -1.63 8.19
N SER A 184 17.98 -1.22 9.45
CA SER A 184 18.31 -2.07 10.60
C SER A 184 17.45 -3.32 10.62
N ARG A 185 18.06 -4.51 10.76
CA ARG A 185 17.31 -5.76 10.93
C ARG A 185 16.66 -5.75 12.32
N THR A 186 15.37 -6.04 12.37
CA THR A 186 14.67 -6.30 13.63
C THR A 186 14.82 -7.79 13.93
N ASN A 187 15.76 -8.13 14.81
CA ASN A 187 15.86 -9.48 15.38
C ASN A 187 14.93 -9.50 16.62
N LEU A 188 13.63 -9.71 16.41
CA LEU A 188 12.67 -10.00 17.47
C LEU A 188 12.29 -11.47 17.41
#